data_80e76cf81f0dfc06dbe006f1762e8392
#
_entry.id   80e76cf81f0dfc06dbe006f1762e8392
#
_cell.length_a   1.000
_cell.length_b   1.000
_cell.length_c   1.000
_cell.angle_alpha   90.00
_cell.angle_beta   90.00
_cell.angle_gamma   90.00
#
_symmetry.space_group_name_H-M   'P 1'
#
loop_
_entity.id
_entity.type
_entity.pdbx_description
1 polymer ?
#
loop_
_entity_poly.entity_id
_entity_poly.type
_entity_poly.pdbx_seq_one_letter_code
_entity_poly.pdbx_strand_id
1 'polypeptide(L)'
;PSFLIGGIVEGYDTNGRNGSGELFVAEADESDRSFLYLNPDIAVVTNVEADHLDHYDSLEDIRATFAKFMSLVGEAGTVIVCGDDPSLSELARSTGRKVITYGLAEENDVRCVPALAHRGIEGRCTVTLPDGGAHEVAIKSNPGTHNLLNATASLTVAWALGLDVARAAEALSGFAGVRRRFTHVGDVAGVT
;
A
#
# COMPACT_ATOMS: atom_id res chain seq x y z
N PRO A 1 -8.82 -3.95 13.82
CA PRO A 1 -9.21 -2.70 13.18
C PRO A 1 -10.59 -2.79 12.52
N SER A 2 -11.22 -1.64 12.31
CA SER A 2 -12.30 -1.46 11.35
C SER A 2 -11.71 -1.23 9.96
N PHE A 3 -12.46 -1.53 8.90
CA PHE A 3 -12.02 -1.20 7.55
C PHE A 3 -13.19 -0.89 6.62
N LEU A 4 -12.90 -0.09 5.58
CA LEU A 4 -13.78 0.19 4.44
C LEU A 4 -12.91 0.27 3.17
N ILE A 5 -13.18 -0.60 2.20
CA ILE A 5 -12.41 -0.68 0.94
C ILE A 5 -13.35 -0.90 -0.24
N GLY A 6 -12.89 -0.61 -1.47
CA GLY A 6 -13.69 -0.70 -2.69
C GLY A 6 -14.01 -2.12 -3.15
N GLY A 7 -13.34 -3.15 -2.61
CA GLY A 7 -13.51 -4.54 -3.03
C GLY A 7 -13.91 -5.48 -1.89
N ILE A 8 -14.48 -6.63 -2.23
CA ILE A 8 -14.85 -7.65 -1.24
C ILE A 8 -13.58 -8.44 -0.86
N VAL A 9 -13.21 -8.39 0.42
CA VAL A 9 -12.04 -9.12 0.96
C VAL A 9 -12.38 -10.61 1.09
N GLU A 10 -11.54 -11.45 0.49
CA GLU A 10 -11.68 -12.90 0.64
C GLU A 10 -11.49 -13.32 2.11
N GLY A 11 -12.38 -14.20 2.58
CA GLY A 11 -12.40 -14.65 3.97
C GLY A 11 -13.19 -13.77 4.94
N TYR A 12 -13.50 -12.52 4.54
CA TYR A 12 -14.45 -11.66 5.27
C TYR A 12 -15.80 -11.53 4.56
N ASP A 13 -15.86 -11.80 3.26
CA ASP A 13 -17.05 -11.71 2.41
C ASP A 13 -17.75 -10.33 2.45
N THR A 14 -16.99 -9.29 2.75
CA THR A 14 -17.48 -7.91 2.84
C THR A 14 -16.40 -6.92 2.43
N ASN A 15 -16.80 -5.73 2.04
CA ASN A 15 -15.93 -4.59 1.77
C ASN A 15 -15.81 -3.62 2.95
N GLY A 16 -16.59 -3.82 4.01
CA GLY A 16 -16.54 -3.01 5.22
C GLY A 16 -16.84 -3.83 6.47
N ARG A 17 -16.11 -3.58 7.53
CA ARG A 17 -16.26 -4.25 8.80
C ARG A 17 -15.98 -3.31 9.96
N ASN A 18 -16.84 -3.35 10.96
CA ASN A 18 -16.55 -2.71 12.23
C ASN A 18 -15.77 -3.67 13.13
N GLY A 19 -14.60 -3.26 13.57
CA GLY A 19 -13.74 -3.97 14.51
C GLY A 19 -13.81 -3.38 15.90
N SER A 20 -13.27 -4.08 16.90
CA SER A 20 -13.24 -3.63 18.30
C SER A 20 -12.01 -2.78 18.65
N GLY A 21 -11.05 -2.63 17.75
CA GLY A 21 -9.84 -1.84 17.98
C GLY A 21 -9.99 -0.39 17.49
N GLU A 22 -9.04 0.45 17.87
CA GLU A 22 -9.04 1.89 17.58
C GLU A 22 -8.68 2.24 16.13
N LEU A 23 -8.02 1.31 15.42
CA LEU A 23 -7.59 1.55 14.04
C LEU A 23 -8.74 1.41 13.06
N PHE A 24 -8.83 2.37 12.14
CA PHE A 24 -9.69 2.35 10.97
C PHE A 24 -8.85 2.42 9.70
N VAL A 25 -9.03 1.47 8.80
CA VAL A 25 -8.34 1.41 7.50
C VAL A 25 -9.35 1.73 6.41
N ALA A 26 -9.10 2.77 5.63
CA ALA A 26 -9.96 3.17 4.52
C ALA A 26 -9.17 3.18 3.21
N GLU A 27 -9.78 2.65 2.15
CA GLU A 27 -9.36 2.95 0.79
C GLU A 27 -9.80 4.37 0.46
N ALA A 28 -8.86 5.20 0.03
CA ALA A 28 -9.08 6.59 -0.33
C ALA A 28 -9.21 6.68 -1.86
N ASP A 29 -10.31 7.24 -2.34
CA ASP A 29 -10.59 7.38 -3.77
C ASP A 29 -10.19 8.79 -4.23
N GLU A 30 -9.25 8.84 -5.18
CA GLU A 30 -8.77 10.09 -5.78
C GLU A 30 -9.62 10.52 -6.97
N SER A 31 -10.40 9.62 -7.58
CA SER A 31 -11.07 9.85 -8.86
C SER A 31 -12.00 11.07 -8.85
N ASP A 32 -12.70 11.31 -7.74
CA ASP A 32 -13.63 12.44 -7.54
C ASP A 32 -13.14 13.44 -6.48
N ARG A 33 -11.88 13.32 -6.05
CA ARG A 33 -11.25 14.12 -4.99
C ARG A 33 -11.89 13.92 -3.59
N SER A 34 -12.72 12.89 -3.39
CA SER A 34 -13.40 12.65 -2.10
C SER A 34 -12.41 12.34 -0.97
N PHE A 35 -11.23 11.80 -1.28
CA PHE A 35 -10.18 11.55 -0.30
C PHE A 35 -9.71 12.82 0.43
N LEU A 36 -9.95 14.02 -0.10
CA LEU A 36 -9.66 15.29 0.58
C LEU A 36 -10.57 15.58 1.79
N TYR A 37 -11.62 14.81 1.99
CA TYR A 37 -12.47 14.92 3.19
C TYR A 37 -12.00 14.02 4.34
N LEU A 38 -10.96 13.20 4.09
CA LEU A 38 -10.35 12.36 5.13
C LEU A 38 -9.35 13.17 5.96
N ASN A 39 -9.19 12.78 7.23
CA ASN A 39 -8.16 13.30 8.13
C ASN A 39 -7.33 12.12 8.63
N PRO A 40 -6.38 11.61 7.84
CA PRO A 40 -5.63 10.41 8.21
C PRO A 40 -4.52 10.72 9.23
N ASP A 41 -4.30 9.78 10.16
CA ASP A 41 -3.07 9.74 10.97
C ASP A 41 -1.90 9.19 10.15
N ILE A 42 -2.19 8.26 9.23
CA ILE A 42 -1.23 7.73 8.27
C ILE A 42 -1.87 7.77 6.87
N ALA A 43 -1.21 8.45 5.94
CA ALA A 43 -1.55 8.43 4.52
C ALA A 43 -0.53 7.56 3.77
N VAL A 44 -1.02 6.59 2.99
CA VAL A 44 -0.18 5.77 2.09
C VAL A 44 -0.47 6.18 0.66
N VAL A 45 0.56 6.56 -0.09
CA VAL A 45 0.46 6.87 -1.53
C VAL A 45 1.41 5.95 -2.29
N THR A 46 0.84 5.10 -3.12
CA THR A 46 1.59 4.07 -3.85
C THR A 46 2.22 4.59 -5.13
N ASN A 47 1.48 5.41 -5.87
CA ASN A 47 1.88 6.06 -7.10
C ASN A 47 0.99 7.28 -7.37
N VAL A 48 1.46 8.17 -8.23
CA VAL A 48 0.68 9.31 -8.77
C VAL A 48 0.90 9.35 -10.27
N GLU A 49 -0.14 9.02 -11.03
CA GLU A 49 -0.11 8.94 -12.48
C GLU A 49 -1.17 9.85 -13.10
N ALA A 50 -1.06 10.09 -14.41
CA ALA A 50 -2.05 10.85 -15.16
C ALA A 50 -3.27 9.96 -15.45
N ASP A 51 -4.14 9.82 -14.47
CA ASP A 51 -5.41 9.10 -14.57
C ASP A 51 -6.58 10.04 -14.24
N HIS A 52 -7.81 9.62 -14.50
CA HIS A 52 -9.03 10.38 -14.20
C HIS A 52 -9.03 11.82 -14.77
N LEU A 53 -8.50 11.98 -15.99
CA LEU A 53 -8.40 13.31 -16.68
C LEU A 53 -9.77 13.91 -17.05
N ASP A 54 -10.86 13.24 -16.78
CA ASP A 54 -12.22 13.75 -16.76
C ASP A 54 -12.54 14.59 -15.51
N HIS A 55 -11.78 14.39 -14.42
CA HIS A 55 -11.91 15.11 -13.14
C HIS A 55 -10.71 16.00 -12.79
N TYR A 56 -9.60 15.87 -13.55
CA TYR A 56 -8.37 16.60 -13.33
C TYR A 56 -7.92 17.30 -14.62
N ASP A 57 -7.50 18.54 -14.51
CA ASP A 57 -7.09 19.35 -15.67
C ASP A 57 -5.73 18.91 -16.23
N SER A 58 -4.84 18.36 -15.38
CA SER A 58 -3.49 17.93 -15.76
C SER A 58 -2.85 17.04 -14.68
N LEU A 59 -1.68 16.47 -14.98
CA LEU A 59 -0.87 15.76 -14.00
C LEU A 59 -0.43 16.68 -12.85
N GLU A 60 -0.17 17.95 -13.12
CA GLU A 60 0.19 18.94 -12.11
C GLU A 60 -0.96 19.18 -11.13
N ASP A 61 -2.21 19.21 -11.62
CA ASP A 61 -3.41 19.31 -10.79
C ASP A 61 -3.60 18.07 -9.93
N ILE A 62 -3.36 16.87 -10.48
CA ILE A 62 -3.35 15.62 -9.71
C ILE A 62 -2.30 15.70 -8.60
N ARG A 63 -1.05 16.07 -8.93
CA ARG A 63 0.04 16.19 -7.96
C ARG A 63 -0.28 17.20 -6.85
N ALA A 64 -0.81 18.38 -7.21
CA ALA A 64 -1.24 19.38 -6.24
C ALA A 64 -2.34 18.85 -5.30
N THR A 65 -3.26 18.03 -5.84
CA THR A 65 -4.34 17.42 -5.07
C THR A 65 -3.80 16.35 -4.11
N PHE A 66 -2.85 15.52 -4.55
CA PHE A 66 -2.18 14.56 -3.67
C PHE A 66 -1.32 15.24 -2.59
N ALA A 67 -0.62 16.34 -2.93
CA ALA A 67 0.09 17.14 -1.93
C ALA A 67 -0.87 17.68 -0.87
N LYS A 68 -2.03 18.19 -1.29
CA LYS A 68 -3.08 18.63 -0.36
C LYS A 68 -3.56 17.48 0.53
N PHE A 69 -3.84 16.30 -0.03
CA PHE A 69 -4.23 15.12 0.76
C PHE A 69 -3.16 14.75 1.80
N MET A 70 -1.90 14.64 1.38
CA MET A 70 -0.79 14.33 2.31
C MET A 70 -0.64 15.41 3.40
N SER A 71 -0.97 16.67 3.10
CA SER A 71 -0.95 17.77 4.09
C SER A 71 -2.05 17.67 5.14
N LEU A 72 -3.12 16.87 4.90
CA LEU A 72 -4.19 16.62 5.88
C LEU A 72 -3.73 15.70 7.01
N VAL A 73 -2.64 14.96 6.83
CA VAL A 73 -2.03 14.18 7.91
C VAL A 73 -1.66 15.10 9.06
N GLY A 74 -2.08 14.75 10.28
CA GLY A 74 -1.79 15.55 11.48
C GLY A 74 -0.29 15.69 11.75
N GLU A 75 0.12 16.65 12.59
CA GLU A 75 1.53 16.93 12.90
C GLU A 75 2.27 15.70 13.46
N ALA A 76 1.60 14.87 14.25
CA ALA A 76 2.14 13.62 14.79
C ALA A 76 2.03 12.44 13.82
N GLY A 77 1.34 12.62 12.70
CA GLY A 77 1.08 11.56 11.73
C GLY A 77 2.24 11.33 10.76
N THR A 78 2.03 10.40 9.84
CA THR A 78 3.10 9.97 8.92
C THR A 78 2.55 9.79 7.51
N VAL A 79 3.27 10.29 6.52
CA VAL A 79 3.04 10.02 5.10
C VAL A 79 3.99 8.90 4.67
N ILE A 80 3.46 7.86 4.04
CA ILE A 80 4.21 6.71 3.54
C ILE A 80 4.08 6.69 2.02
N VAL A 81 5.19 6.72 1.29
CA VAL A 81 5.20 6.78 -0.17
C VAL A 81 6.15 5.78 -0.79
N CYS A 82 5.84 5.32 -2.01
CA CYS A 82 6.77 4.56 -2.82
C CYS A 82 7.91 5.48 -3.27
N GLY A 83 9.11 5.26 -2.73
CA GLY A 83 10.28 6.09 -3.00
C GLY A 83 11.03 5.71 -4.28
N ASP A 84 10.62 4.63 -4.96
CA ASP A 84 11.14 4.30 -6.29
C ASP A 84 10.72 5.33 -7.36
N ASP A 85 9.74 6.19 -7.04
CA ASP A 85 9.45 7.43 -7.74
C ASP A 85 10.03 8.62 -6.96
N PRO A 86 11.18 9.19 -7.38
CA PRO A 86 11.78 10.35 -6.72
C PRO A 86 10.87 11.58 -6.70
N SER A 87 10.03 11.72 -7.73
CA SER A 87 9.11 12.86 -7.84
C SER A 87 7.98 12.79 -6.81
N LEU A 88 7.51 11.59 -6.47
CA LEU A 88 6.53 11.38 -5.42
C LEU A 88 7.16 11.63 -4.03
N SER A 89 8.40 11.17 -3.83
CA SER A 89 9.14 11.43 -2.59
C SER A 89 9.38 12.92 -2.34
N GLU A 90 9.73 13.66 -3.39
CA GLU A 90 9.90 15.11 -3.32
C GLU A 90 8.56 15.80 -2.99
N LEU A 91 7.48 15.40 -3.68
CA LEU A 91 6.14 15.91 -3.41
C LEU A 91 5.72 15.67 -1.96
N ALA A 92 5.94 14.47 -1.43
CA ALA A 92 5.60 14.15 -0.04
C ALA A 92 6.40 15.02 0.95
N ARG A 93 7.71 15.16 0.74
CA ARG A 93 8.57 16.00 1.60
C ARG A 93 8.18 17.48 1.55
N SER A 94 7.68 17.98 0.42
CA SER A 94 7.23 19.38 0.29
C SER A 94 6.05 19.74 1.21
N THR A 95 5.31 18.73 1.71
CA THR A 95 4.18 18.93 2.64
C THR A 95 4.62 19.28 4.06
N GLY A 96 5.92 19.12 4.39
CA GLY A 96 6.46 19.33 5.73
C GLY A 96 6.03 18.28 6.76
N ARG A 97 5.42 17.17 6.33
CA ARG A 97 5.02 16.06 7.20
C ARG A 97 6.18 15.07 7.38
N LYS A 98 6.10 14.23 8.42
CA LYS A 98 6.99 13.10 8.55
C LYS A 98 6.75 12.14 7.38
N VAL A 99 7.80 11.84 6.61
CA VAL A 99 7.73 10.96 5.44
C VAL A 99 8.57 9.71 5.71
N ILE A 100 8.02 8.56 5.35
CA ILE A 100 8.72 7.28 5.28
C ILE A 100 8.61 6.78 3.84
N THR A 101 9.73 6.47 3.22
CA THR A 101 9.78 5.92 1.86
C THR A 101 9.92 4.40 1.92
N TYR A 102 9.25 3.71 1.00
CA TYR A 102 9.43 2.28 0.79
C TYR A 102 9.64 1.98 -0.70
N GLY A 103 10.34 0.92 -1.02
CA GLY A 103 10.58 0.57 -2.42
C GLY A 103 11.66 -0.48 -2.61
N LEU A 104 12.07 -0.66 -3.86
CA LEU A 104 13.15 -1.58 -4.27
C LEU A 104 14.52 -0.94 -4.12
N ALA A 105 14.62 0.36 -4.34
CA ALA A 105 15.86 1.11 -4.29
C ALA A 105 16.46 1.13 -2.88
N GLU A 106 17.80 1.16 -2.81
CA GLU A 106 18.55 1.10 -1.54
C GLU A 106 18.37 2.34 -0.68
N GLU A 107 18.01 3.45 -1.31
CA GLU A 107 17.82 4.76 -0.67
C GLU A 107 16.50 4.87 0.10
N ASN A 108 15.61 3.89 -0.05
CA ASN A 108 14.35 3.87 0.68
C ASN A 108 14.56 3.54 2.16
N ASP A 109 13.76 4.18 3.03
CA ASP A 109 13.77 3.91 4.46
C ASP A 109 13.38 2.44 4.75
N VAL A 110 12.42 1.91 3.99
CA VAL A 110 11.99 0.50 4.04
C VAL A 110 12.25 -0.14 2.68
N ARG A 111 13.12 -1.15 2.67
CA ARG A 111 13.56 -1.78 1.44
C ARG A 111 12.84 -3.10 1.17
N CYS A 112 12.30 -3.25 -0.03
CA CYS A 112 11.78 -4.51 -0.57
C CYS A 112 12.85 -5.17 -1.44
N VAL A 113 13.31 -6.35 -1.07
CA VAL A 113 14.23 -7.15 -1.88
C VAL A 113 13.48 -8.38 -2.40
N PRO A 114 13.03 -8.37 -3.68
CA PRO A 114 12.36 -9.52 -4.27
C PRO A 114 13.28 -10.75 -4.27
N ALA A 115 12.74 -11.92 -3.92
CA ALA A 115 13.46 -13.16 -4.09
C ALA A 115 13.53 -13.50 -5.60
N LEU A 116 14.61 -14.17 -5.98
CA LEU A 116 14.76 -14.67 -7.35
C LEU A 116 13.55 -15.53 -7.71
N ALA A 117 12.96 -15.25 -8.88
CA ALA A 117 11.72 -15.85 -9.34
C ALA A 117 11.78 -17.38 -9.30
N HIS A 118 11.02 -17.99 -8.41
CA HIS A 118 10.65 -19.39 -8.54
C HIS A 118 9.52 -19.49 -9.57
N ARG A 119 9.52 -20.57 -10.35
CA ARG A 119 8.44 -20.88 -11.29
C ARG A 119 7.15 -21.07 -10.49
N GLY A 120 6.29 -20.03 -10.41
CA GLY A 120 5.03 -20.09 -9.66
C GLY A 120 4.30 -18.75 -9.64
N ILE A 121 3.07 -18.80 -9.19
CA ILE A 121 2.15 -17.62 -9.00
C ILE A 121 2.43 -16.88 -7.69
N GLU A 122 3.46 -17.25 -6.94
CA GLU A 122 3.78 -16.69 -5.63
C GLU A 122 4.89 -15.63 -5.77
N GLY A 123 4.61 -14.43 -5.28
CA GLY A 123 5.63 -13.39 -5.11
C GLY A 123 6.27 -13.50 -3.72
N ARG A 124 7.61 -13.43 -3.63
CA ARG A 124 8.35 -13.42 -2.37
C ARG A 124 9.32 -12.27 -2.31
N CYS A 125 9.46 -11.68 -1.14
CA CYS A 125 10.49 -10.67 -0.88
C CYS A 125 10.93 -10.70 0.58
N THR A 126 12.08 -10.09 0.84
CA THR A 126 12.50 -9.70 2.18
C THR A 126 12.28 -8.21 2.33
N VAL A 127 11.57 -7.80 3.36
CA VAL A 127 11.36 -6.40 3.72
C VAL A 127 12.30 -6.05 4.86
N THR A 128 13.18 -5.06 4.63
CA THR A 128 14.11 -4.55 5.65
C THR A 128 13.61 -3.22 6.19
N LEU A 129 13.50 -3.11 7.50
CA LEU A 129 13.00 -1.94 8.21
C LEU A 129 14.14 -1.01 8.66
N PRO A 130 13.86 0.26 8.99
CA PRO A 130 14.89 1.22 9.43
C PRO A 130 15.64 0.82 10.71
N ASP A 131 15.03 0.01 11.56
CA ASP A 131 15.65 -0.54 12.78
C ASP A 131 16.55 -1.76 12.51
N GLY A 132 16.68 -2.18 11.26
CA GLY A 132 17.45 -3.35 10.83
C GLY A 132 16.67 -4.67 10.89
N GLY A 133 15.41 -4.65 11.30
CA GLY A 133 14.53 -5.82 11.25
C GLY A 133 14.31 -6.27 9.80
N ALA A 134 14.39 -7.57 9.53
CA ALA A 134 14.17 -8.16 8.22
C ALA A 134 13.07 -9.22 8.30
N HIS A 135 12.07 -9.11 7.43
CA HIS A 135 10.89 -9.97 7.43
C HIS A 135 10.64 -10.55 6.03
N GLU A 136 10.49 -11.87 5.98
CA GLU A 136 10.09 -12.54 4.74
C GLU A 136 8.58 -12.43 4.54
N VAL A 137 8.18 -12.10 3.31
CA VAL A 137 6.78 -12.01 2.89
C VAL A 137 6.57 -12.87 1.66
N ALA A 138 5.48 -13.64 1.67
CA ALA A 138 5.05 -14.47 0.55
C ALA A 138 3.61 -14.09 0.17
N ILE A 139 3.40 -13.59 -1.05
CA ILE A 139 2.07 -13.26 -1.57
C ILE A 139 1.64 -14.37 -2.54
N LYS A 140 0.68 -15.18 -2.10
CA LYS A 140 0.30 -16.43 -2.78
C LYS A 140 -0.64 -16.24 -3.97
N SER A 141 -1.46 -15.21 -3.95
CA SER A 141 -2.58 -15.06 -4.89
C SER A 141 -2.39 -13.97 -5.93
N ASN A 142 -1.37 -13.14 -5.81
CA ASN A 142 -1.16 -11.98 -6.67
C ASN A 142 0.31 -11.82 -7.03
N PRO A 143 0.79 -12.47 -8.12
CA PRO A 143 2.17 -12.31 -8.57
C PRO A 143 2.38 -10.88 -9.09
N GLY A 144 3.63 -10.42 -9.01
CA GLY A 144 4.04 -9.14 -9.55
C GLY A 144 4.69 -8.22 -8.51
N THR A 145 5.65 -7.45 -8.97
CA THR A 145 6.44 -6.54 -8.13
C THR A 145 5.57 -5.52 -7.41
N HIS A 146 4.51 -5.03 -8.06
CA HIS A 146 3.58 -4.08 -7.45
C HIS A 146 2.89 -4.64 -6.19
N ASN A 147 2.58 -5.94 -6.15
CA ASN A 147 1.99 -6.55 -4.95
C ASN A 147 3.02 -6.76 -3.83
N LEU A 148 4.29 -6.98 -4.17
CA LEU A 148 5.37 -6.97 -3.18
C LEU A 148 5.56 -5.57 -2.58
N LEU A 149 5.48 -4.54 -3.40
CA LEU A 149 5.50 -3.14 -2.95
C LEU A 149 4.30 -2.81 -2.07
N ASN A 150 3.08 -3.26 -2.43
CA ASN A 150 1.90 -3.07 -1.60
C ASN A 150 2.02 -3.79 -0.24
N ALA A 151 2.58 -5.00 -0.23
CA ALA A 151 2.88 -5.72 1.01
C ALA A 151 3.93 -4.99 1.84
N THR A 152 4.97 -4.44 1.21
CA THR A 152 5.99 -3.61 1.86
C THR A 152 5.38 -2.37 2.49
N ALA A 153 4.50 -1.65 1.77
CA ALA A 153 3.74 -0.52 2.30
C ALA A 153 2.94 -0.92 3.55
N SER A 154 2.27 -2.09 3.51
CA SER A 154 1.50 -2.59 4.65
C SER A 154 2.36 -2.88 5.87
N LEU A 155 3.56 -3.47 5.68
CA LEU A 155 4.52 -3.68 6.78
C LEU A 155 5.11 -2.36 7.29
N THR A 156 5.32 -1.39 6.40
CA THR A 156 5.75 -0.04 6.78
C THR A 156 4.73 0.63 7.69
N VAL A 157 3.42 0.49 7.38
CA VAL A 157 2.34 0.97 8.26
C VAL A 157 2.36 0.25 9.61
N ALA A 158 2.49 -1.08 9.61
CA ALA A 158 2.55 -1.86 10.85
C ALA A 158 3.73 -1.41 11.75
N TRP A 159 4.90 -1.23 11.15
CA TRP A 159 6.09 -0.71 11.86
C TRP A 159 5.88 0.71 12.38
N ALA A 160 5.35 1.62 11.57
CA ALA A 160 5.09 3.01 11.96
C ALA A 160 4.09 3.12 13.13
N LEU A 161 3.17 2.17 13.25
CA LEU A 161 2.21 2.04 14.36
C LEU A 161 2.77 1.30 15.57
N GLY A 162 4.01 0.81 15.54
CA GLY A 162 4.60 0.02 16.62
C GLY A 162 3.98 -1.36 16.80
N LEU A 163 3.35 -1.90 15.75
CA LEU A 163 2.76 -3.24 15.78
C LEU A 163 3.83 -4.31 15.60
N ASP A 164 3.50 -5.55 15.95
CA ASP A 164 4.35 -6.72 15.70
C ASP A 164 4.44 -7.01 14.19
N VAL A 165 5.55 -6.60 13.57
CA VAL A 165 5.77 -6.72 12.13
C VAL A 165 5.91 -8.18 11.69
N ALA A 166 6.44 -9.06 12.54
CA ALA A 166 6.54 -10.49 12.21
C ALA A 166 5.14 -11.10 12.05
N ARG A 167 4.22 -10.78 12.96
CA ARG A 167 2.82 -11.19 12.85
C ARG A 167 2.11 -10.54 11.66
N ALA A 168 2.45 -9.29 11.32
CA ALA A 168 1.91 -8.64 10.13
C ALA A 168 2.37 -9.34 8.84
N ALA A 169 3.64 -9.74 8.76
CA ALA A 169 4.19 -10.50 7.63
C ALA A 169 3.53 -11.89 7.49
N GLU A 170 3.30 -12.58 8.60
CA GLU A 170 2.56 -13.85 8.61
C GLU A 170 1.11 -13.66 8.12
N ALA A 171 0.43 -12.62 8.58
CA ALA A 171 -0.94 -12.30 8.16
C ALA A 171 -1.02 -11.99 6.65
N LEU A 172 -0.06 -11.24 6.10
CA LEU A 172 0.04 -11.00 4.65
C LEU A 172 0.24 -12.29 3.86
N SER A 173 1.04 -13.22 4.37
CA SER A 173 1.25 -14.52 3.73
C SER A 173 -0.01 -15.42 3.72
N GLY A 174 -0.94 -15.14 4.63
CA GLY A 174 -2.27 -15.77 4.69
C GLY A 174 -3.36 -15.04 3.91
N PHE A 175 -3.07 -13.85 3.36
CA PHE A 175 -4.06 -13.04 2.66
C PHE A 175 -4.46 -13.65 1.33
N ALA A 176 -5.75 -13.95 1.17
CA ALA A 176 -6.29 -14.61 0.00
C ALA A 176 -6.61 -13.65 -1.16
N GLY A 177 -6.54 -12.34 -0.92
CA GLY A 177 -6.80 -11.32 -1.92
C GLY A 177 -8.18 -10.65 -1.82
N VAL A 178 -8.52 -9.91 -2.86
CA VAL A 178 -9.79 -9.23 -3.04
C VAL A 178 -10.47 -9.81 -4.28
N ARG A 179 -11.78 -10.08 -4.20
CA ARG A 179 -12.55 -10.64 -5.31
C ARG A 179 -12.41 -9.79 -6.58
N ARG A 180 -12.38 -10.46 -7.72
CA ARG A 180 -12.22 -9.87 -9.06
C ARG A 180 -10.86 -9.21 -9.31
N ARG A 181 -9.88 -9.40 -8.41
CA ARG A 181 -8.49 -9.01 -8.65
C ARG A 181 -7.65 -10.28 -8.76
N PHE A 182 -7.34 -10.69 -10.00
CA PHE A 182 -6.54 -11.90 -10.32
C PHE A 182 -7.10 -13.20 -9.71
N THR A 183 -8.43 -13.38 -9.80
CA THR A 183 -9.09 -14.58 -9.28
C THR A 183 -8.89 -15.74 -10.25
N HIS A 184 -8.32 -16.86 -9.76
CA HIS A 184 -8.22 -18.10 -10.53
C HIS A 184 -9.63 -18.62 -10.80
N VAL A 185 -10.00 -18.74 -12.09
CA VAL A 185 -11.34 -19.18 -12.52
C VAL A 185 -11.35 -20.67 -12.86
N GLY A 186 -10.22 -21.21 -13.25
CA GLY A 186 -10.04 -22.64 -13.56
C GLY A 186 -8.91 -22.89 -14.55
N ASP A 187 -8.56 -24.16 -14.70
CA ASP A 187 -7.59 -24.64 -15.66
C ASP A 187 -8.27 -25.46 -16.74
N VAL A 188 -8.10 -25.07 -18.00
CA VAL A 188 -8.66 -25.78 -19.16
C VAL A 188 -7.54 -26.07 -20.15
N ALA A 189 -7.31 -27.35 -20.45
CA ALA A 189 -6.33 -27.82 -21.43
C ALA A 189 -4.90 -27.26 -21.20
N GLY A 190 -4.49 -27.06 -19.93
CA GLY A 190 -3.17 -26.54 -19.56
C GLY A 190 -3.04 -25.01 -19.65
N VAL A 191 -4.14 -24.31 -19.81
CA VAL A 191 -4.24 -22.84 -19.71
C VAL A 191 -4.96 -22.49 -18.41
N THR A 192 -4.32 -21.66 -17.58
CA THR A 192 -4.86 -21.13 -16.30
C THR A 192 -5.53 -19.82 -16.53
#